data_7b4d67239955dfd805e9e521f8201c83
#
_entry.id   7b4d67239955dfd805e9e521f8201c83
#
_cell.length_a   1.000
_cell.length_b   1.000
_cell.length_c   1.000
_cell.angle_alpha   90.00
_cell.angle_beta   90.00
_cell.angle_gamma   90.00
#
_symmetry.space_group_name_H-M   'P 1'
#
loop_
_entity.id
_entity.type
_entity.pdbx_description
1 polymer ?
#
loop_
_entity_poly.entity_id
_entity_poly.type
_entity_poly.pdbx_seq_one_letter_code
_entity_poly.pdbx_strand_id
1 'polypeptide(L)'
;RQRKDFLQKETFPMTMFNKTTQSFRFGDHDVTLETGEIARQATGAVICRMDDTVVLATVVCKKEAKPGQDFFPLTVDYIEKTYAAGRIPGGFFKREGRPSEKETLTSRLIDRPIRPLFPDGFFNEVQVIIHVLSADPAVDPDIPAMLGASAALAVSGIPFRGPIGACRVGYIDDKFVVNPTTEQLK
;
A
#
# COMPACT_ATOMS: atom_id res chain seq x y z
N ARG A 1 -31.25 -36.44 -35.37
CA ARG A 1 -31.63 -35.55 -34.23
C ARG A 1 -30.66 -35.82 -33.10
N GLN A 2 -29.85 -34.82 -32.68
CA GLN A 2 -28.91 -34.68 -31.59
C GLN A 2 -27.47 -34.47 -32.09
N ARG A 3 -27.17 -33.27 -32.54
CA ARG A 3 -25.84 -32.66 -32.65
C ARG A 3 -26.02 -31.15 -32.82
N LYS A 4 -26.47 -30.49 -31.79
CA LYS A 4 -26.48 -29.01 -31.71
C LYS A 4 -26.45 -28.63 -30.22
N ASP A 5 -25.37 -28.81 -29.54
CA ASP A 5 -25.16 -28.17 -28.23
C ASP A 5 -23.70 -28.33 -27.81
N PHE A 6 -22.75 -27.96 -28.66
CA PHE A 6 -21.34 -27.94 -28.31
C PHE A 6 -20.63 -26.74 -28.93
N LEU A 7 -21.14 -25.55 -28.69
CA LEU A 7 -20.43 -24.29 -28.92
C LEU A 7 -21.07 -23.18 -28.07
N GLN A 8 -21.17 -23.37 -26.76
CA GLN A 8 -21.10 -22.20 -25.89
C GLN A 8 -19.64 -21.73 -25.96
N LYS A 9 -19.39 -20.77 -26.83
CA LYS A 9 -18.20 -19.93 -26.77
C LYS A 9 -18.29 -19.21 -25.43
N GLU A 10 -17.58 -19.71 -24.42
CA GLU A 10 -17.18 -18.89 -23.30
C GLU A 10 -16.37 -17.74 -23.90
N THR A 11 -17.02 -16.62 -24.16
CA THR A 11 -16.37 -15.35 -24.42
C THR A 11 -15.76 -14.94 -23.08
N PHE A 12 -14.54 -15.38 -22.82
CA PHE A 12 -13.71 -14.75 -21.81
C PHE A 12 -13.63 -13.27 -22.21
N PRO A 13 -14.11 -12.34 -21.37
CA PRO A 13 -13.87 -10.94 -21.63
C PRO A 13 -12.36 -10.79 -21.73
N MET A 14 -11.85 -10.34 -22.86
CA MET A 14 -10.44 -9.94 -23.00
C MET A 14 -10.27 -8.68 -22.14
N THR A 15 -10.17 -8.88 -20.83
CA THR A 15 -9.79 -7.81 -19.92
C THR A 15 -8.30 -7.54 -20.17
N MET A 16 -8.00 -6.33 -20.60
CA MET A 16 -6.63 -5.87 -20.84
C MET A 16 -5.78 -5.92 -19.55
N PHE A 17 -6.40 -6.21 -18.41
CA PHE A 17 -5.82 -6.22 -17.08
C PHE A 17 -6.19 -7.50 -16.34
N ASN A 18 -5.20 -8.15 -15.76
CA ASN A 18 -5.38 -9.27 -14.85
C ASN A 18 -5.49 -8.75 -13.42
N LYS A 19 -6.63 -8.14 -13.10
CA LYS A 19 -6.89 -7.67 -11.74
C LYS A 19 -7.05 -8.86 -10.81
N THR A 20 -6.28 -8.87 -9.72
CA THR A 20 -6.43 -9.81 -8.62
C THR A 20 -6.85 -9.04 -7.38
N THR A 21 -7.90 -9.51 -6.73
CA THR A 21 -8.46 -8.88 -5.53
C THR A 21 -8.54 -9.91 -4.40
N GLN A 22 -8.07 -9.52 -3.22
CA GLN A 22 -8.18 -10.31 -2.00
C GLN A 22 -8.84 -9.46 -0.92
N SER A 23 -9.90 -9.97 -0.31
CA SER A 23 -10.62 -9.27 0.77
C SER A 23 -10.62 -10.11 2.04
N PHE A 24 -10.52 -9.44 3.19
CA PHE A 24 -10.56 -10.05 4.50
C PHE A 24 -11.01 -9.04 5.56
N ARG A 25 -11.48 -9.56 6.70
CA ARG A 25 -11.83 -8.74 7.84
C ARG A 25 -10.64 -8.60 8.79
N PHE A 26 -10.36 -7.37 9.25
CA PHE A 26 -9.25 -7.06 10.13
C PHE A 26 -9.69 -6.18 11.31
N GLY A 27 -9.93 -6.80 12.44
CA GLY A 27 -10.67 -6.15 13.52
C GLY A 27 -12.13 -5.93 13.09
N ASP A 28 -12.59 -4.73 13.23
CA ASP A 28 -13.94 -4.30 12.80
C ASP A 28 -13.99 -3.71 11.39
N HIS A 29 -12.83 -3.70 10.67
CA HIS A 29 -12.68 -3.11 9.35
C HIS A 29 -12.68 -4.16 8.24
N ASP A 30 -13.22 -3.80 7.07
CA ASP A 30 -13.10 -4.57 5.84
C ASP A 30 -11.86 -4.10 5.06
N VAL A 31 -10.95 -5.04 4.81
CA VAL A 31 -9.70 -4.76 4.07
C VAL A 31 -9.73 -5.44 2.72
N THR A 32 -9.36 -4.70 1.68
CA THR A 32 -9.21 -5.23 0.32
C THR A 32 -7.86 -4.83 -0.26
N LEU A 33 -7.16 -5.83 -0.80
CA LEU A 33 -5.91 -5.67 -1.54
C LEU A 33 -6.16 -5.96 -3.02
N GLU A 34 -5.77 -5.04 -3.89
CA GLU A 34 -5.94 -5.16 -5.35
C GLU A 34 -4.63 -4.93 -6.07
N THR A 35 -4.33 -5.77 -7.06
CA THR A 35 -3.14 -5.63 -7.91
C THR A 35 -3.44 -5.97 -9.36
N GLY A 36 -2.54 -5.58 -10.28
CA GLY A 36 -2.60 -5.95 -11.70
C GLY A 36 -3.32 -4.97 -12.62
N GLU A 37 -3.94 -3.91 -12.10
CA GLU A 37 -4.68 -2.91 -12.88
C GLU A 37 -3.97 -1.56 -12.95
N ILE A 38 -3.54 -1.01 -11.82
CA ILE A 38 -2.97 0.33 -11.69
C ILE A 38 -1.45 0.28 -11.57
N ALA A 39 -0.78 1.36 -11.98
CA ALA A 39 0.66 1.56 -11.89
C ALA A 39 1.52 0.42 -12.49
N ARG A 40 1.14 -0.07 -13.66
CA ARG A 40 1.73 -1.24 -14.33
C ARG A 40 3.22 -1.08 -14.72
N GLN A 41 3.76 0.13 -14.72
CA GLN A 41 5.17 0.38 -14.97
C GLN A 41 6.03 0.20 -13.72
N ALA A 42 5.41 0.16 -12.53
CA ALA A 42 6.12 -0.18 -11.31
C ALA A 42 6.48 -1.67 -11.27
N THR A 43 7.51 -2.03 -10.51
CA THR A 43 7.91 -3.42 -10.29
C THR A 43 6.84 -4.19 -9.51
N GLY A 44 6.18 -3.51 -8.57
CA GLY A 44 5.00 -3.99 -7.85
C GLY A 44 4.08 -2.84 -7.51
N ALA A 45 2.78 -3.07 -7.55
CA ALA A 45 1.77 -2.08 -7.20
C ALA A 45 0.55 -2.74 -6.56
N VAL A 46 0.08 -2.17 -5.46
CA VAL A 46 -1.10 -2.64 -4.73
C VAL A 46 -1.94 -1.45 -4.29
N ILE A 47 -3.25 -1.54 -4.50
CA ILE A 47 -4.21 -0.70 -3.81
C ILE A 47 -4.64 -1.43 -2.54
N CYS A 48 -4.49 -0.80 -1.40
CA CYS A 48 -5.04 -1.25 -0.13
C CYS A 48 -6.20 -0.33 0.26
N ARG A 49 -7.34 -0.93 0.49
CA ARG A 49 -8.54 -0.26 1.01
C ARG A 49 -8.82 -0.81 2.40
N MET A 50 -9.05 0.07 3.35
CA MET A 50 -9.59 -0.24 4.67
C MET A 50 -10.79 0.66 4.90
N ASP A 51 -11.98 0.10 4.79
CA ASP A 51 -13.26 0.83 4.68
C ASP A 51 -13.18 1.89 3.55
N ASP A 52 -13.36 3.18 3.83
CA ASP A 52 -13.29 4.26 2.84
C ASP A 52 -11.89 4.90 2.72
N THR A 53 -10.93 4.47 3.55
CA THR A 53 -9.52 4.86 3.39
C THR A 53 -8.85 4.01 2.32
N VAL A 54 -8.30 4.65 1.31
CA VAL A 54 -7.66 3.99 0.15
C VAL A 54 -6.25 4.51 -0.04
N VAL A 55 -5.30 3.61 -0.14
CA VAL A 55 -3.90 3.93 -0.44
C VAL A 55 -3.40 3.13 -1.65
N LEU A 56 -2.57 3.78 -2.45
CA LEU A 56 -1.82 3.14 -3.54
C LEU A 56 -0.36 3.02 -3.11
N ALA A 57 0.13 1.81 -2.98
CA ALA A 57 1.53 1.50 -2.73
C ALA A 57 2.19 1.01 -4.02
N THR A 58 3.30 1.64 -4.41
CA THR A 58 4.09 1.27 -5.57
C THR A 58 5.53 1.00 -5.18
N VAL A 59 6.14 0.01 -5.80
CA VAL A 59 7.53 -0.39 -5.58
C VAL A 59 8.25 -0.39 -6.92
N VAL A 60 9.39 0.27 -6.98
CA VAL A 60 10.29 0.26 -8.13
C VAL A 60 11.67 -0.19 -7.66
N CYS A 61 12.25 -1.15 -8.36
CA CYS A 61 13.60 -1.64 -8.10
C CYS A 61 14.46 -1.49 -9.35
N LYS A 62 15.68 -0.96 -9.20
CA LYS A 62 16.67 -1.00 -10.27
C LYS A 62 17.19 -2.43 -10.47
N LYS A 63 17.39 -2.83 -11.72
CA LYS A 63 17.88 -4.18 -12.07
C LYS A 63 19.30 -4.44 -11.60
N GLU A 64 20.11 -3.38 -11.50
CA GLU A 64 21.52 -3.46 -11.14
C GLU A 64 21.88 -2.46 -10.05
N ALA A 65 22.79 -2.84 -9.17
CA ALA A 65 23.37 -1.93 -8.20
C ALA A 65 24.34 -0.96 -8.89
N LYS A 66 24.49 0.25 -8.34
CA LYS A 66 25.51 1.19 -8.82
C LYS A 66 26.92 0.64 -8.53
N PRO A 67 27.90 0.81 -9.44
CA PRO A 67 29.28 0.41 -9.15
C PRO A 67 29.81 1.10 -7.88
N GLY A 68 30.42 0.33 -6.99
CA GLY A 68 30.96 0.84 -5.72
C GLY A 68 29.93 1.09 -4.63
N GLN A 69 28.69 0.63 -4.81
CA GLN A 69 27.64 0.73 -3.79
C GLN A 69 27.92 -0.25 -2.65
N ASP A 70 28.06 0.26 -1.42
CA ASP A 70 28.37 -0.49 -0.21
C ASP A 70 27.24 -0.53 0.82
N PHE A 71 26.10 0.12 0.52
CA PHE A 71 24.91 0.12 1.36
C PHE A 71 23.65 -0.12 0.54
N PHE A 72 22.58 -0.52 1.20
CA PHE A 72 21.26 -0.73 0.59
C PHE A 72 20.48 0.59 0.49
N PRO A 73 20.29 1.14 -0.73
CA PRO A 73 19.56 2.39 -0.94
C PRO A 73 18.05 2.12 -1.03
N LEU A 74 17.39 2.03 0.12
CA LEU A 74 15.93 1.98 0.23
C LEU A 74 15.39 3.38 0.52
N THR A 75 14.46 3.84 -0.29
CA THR A 75 13.70 5.07 -0.07
C THR A 75 12.23 4.72 0.11
N VAL A 76 11.62 5.24 1.18
CA VAL A 76 10.19 5.09 1.44
C VAL A 76 9.58 6.47 1.58
N ASP A 77 8.63 6.77 0.71
CA ASP A 77 7.88 8.03 0.68
C ASP A 77 6.40 7.74 0.93
N TYR A 78 5.85 8.32 2.00
CA TYR A 78 4.43 8.32 2.29
C TYR A 78 3.88 9.72 2.07
N ILE A 79 2.81 9.83 1.31
CA ILE A 79 2.32 11.11 0.78
C ILE A 79 0.81 11.22 1.03
N GLU A 80 0.43 12.23 1.84
CA GLU A 80 -0.96 12.65 2.04
C GLU A 80 -1.21 13.95 1.26
N LYS A 81 -2.13 13.93 0.31
CA LYS A 81 -2.56 15.12 -0.39
C LYS A 81 -3.93 15.57 0.12
N THR A 82 -4.14 16.87 0.18
CA THR A 82 -5.40 17.44 0.69
C THR A 82 -6.62 17.01 -0.11
N TYR A 83 -6.45 16.65 -1.39
CA TYR A 83 -7.54 16.12 -2.21
C TYR A 83 -8.11 14.80 -1.67
N ALA A 84 -7.29 13.96 -1.02
CA ALA A 84 -7.74 12.69 -0.44
C ALA A 84 -8.82 12.88 0.63
N ALA A 85 -8.80 14.02 1.32
CA ALA A 85 -9.82 14.45 2.28
C ALA A 85 -10.88 15.38 1.65
N GLY A 86 -10.94 15.49 0.32
CA GLY A 86 -11.87 16.38 -0.38
C GLY A 86 -11.60 17.86 -0.15
N ARG A 87 -10.38 18.25 0.20
CA ARG A 87 -10.02 19.62 0.57
C ARG A 87 -9.04 20.24 -0.42
N ILE A 88 -9.00 21.58 -0.43
CA ILE A 88 -8.00 22.36 -1.16
C ILE A 88 -6.86 22.70 -0.20
N PRO A 89 -5.58 22.69 -0.66
CA PRO A 89 -4.46 23.11 0.17
C PRO A 89 -4.68 24.47 0.81
N GLY A 90 -4.31 24.60 2.09
CA GLY A 90 -4.38 25.84 2.83
C GLY A 90 -3.31 26.86 2.41
N GLY A 91 -3.25 27.99 3.14
CA GLY A 91 -2.28 29.03 2.91
C GLY A 91 -2.60 29.94 1.71
N PHE A 92 -1.76 30.96 1.51
CA PHE A 92 -1.95 31.96 0.45
C PHE A 92 -1.83 31.38 -0.95
N PHE A 93 -0.83 30.52 -1.18
CA PHE A 93 -0.54 29.97 -2.51
C PHE A 93 -1.46 28.83 -2.94
N LYS A 94 -2.27 28.27 -2.06
CA LYS A 94 -3.17 27.12 -2.36
C LYS A 94 -2.44 25.94 -3.02
N ARG A 95 -1.24 25.64 -2.55
CA ARG A 95 -0.36 24.58 -3.07
C ARG A 95 0.02 23.62 -1.95
N GLU A 96 0.27 22.36 -2.34
CA GLU A 96 0.91 21.38 -1.45
C GLU A 96 2.32 21.85 -1.09
N GLY A 97 2.66 21.73 0.17
CA GLY A 97 3.95 22.13 0.71
C GLY A 97 4.97 20.99 0.75
N ARG A 98 5.95 21.15 1.64
CA ARG A 98 6.88 20.06 2.01
C ARG A 98 6.12 18.98 2.77
N PRO A 99 6.64 17.73 2.81
CA PRO A 99 6.07 16.68 3.64
C PRO A 99 5.89 17.15 5.08
N SER A 100 4.75 16.82 5.65
CA SER A 100 4.43 17.09 7.06
C SER A 100 5.28 16.20 7.98
N GLU A 101 5.29 16.55 9.27
CA GLU A 101 5.93 15.70 10.29
C GLU A 101 5.28 14.30 10.32
N LYS A 102 3.95 14.22 10.22
CA LYS A 102 3.20 12.96 10.15
C LYS A 102 3.66 12.11 8.97
N GLU A 103 3.73 12.70 7.75
CA GLU A 103 4.19 11.99 6.56
C GLU A 103 5.60 11.45 6.72
N THR A 104 6.50 12.25 7.30
CA THR A 104 7.89 11.84 7.55
C THR A 104 7.96 10.71 8.56
N LEU A 105 7.21 10.79 9.66
CA LEU A 105 7.19 9.76 10.70
C LEU A 105 6.56 8.45 10.18
N THR A 106 5.49 8.53 9.41
CA THR A 106 4.84 7.36 8.78
C THR A 106 5.77 6.70 7.75
N SER A 107 6.49 7.48 6.93
CA SER A 107 7.52 6.94 6.03
C SER A 107 8.57 6.14 6.79
N ARG A 108 9.05 6.66 7.92
CA ARG A 108 10.02 5.97 8.79
C ARG A 108 9.43 4.76 9.50
N LEU A 109 8.16 4.82 9.89
CA LEU A 109 7.44 3.70 10.49
C LEU A 109 7.34 2.52 9.51
N ILE A 110 7.17 2.79 8.21
CA ILE A 110 7.13 1.79 7.15
C ILE A 110 8.55 1.28 6.83
N ASP A 111 9.54 2.17 6.71
CA ASP A 111 10.93 1.82 6.34
C ASP A 111 11.58 0.85 7.34
N ARG A 112 11.43 1.12 8.64
CA ARG A 112 12.14 0.38 9.68
C ARG A 112 11.85 -1.12 9.73
N PRO A 113 10.60 -1.61 9.66
CA PRO A 113 10.32 -3.04 9.67
C PRO A 113 10.62 -3.75 8.36
N ILE A 114 10.58 -3.05 7.21
CA ILE A 114 10.81 -3.69 5.91
C ILE A 114 12.30 -3.78 5.54
N ARG A 115 13.11 -2.81 5.96
CA ARG A 115 14.54 -2.72 5.62
C ARG A 115 15.35 -3.97 6.01
N PRO A 116 15.21 -4.54 7.22
CA PRO A 116 15.97 -5.73 7.62
C PRO A 116 15.51 -7.03 6.94
N LEU A 117 14.41 -7.00 6.20
CA LEU A 117 13.89 -8.17 5.49
C LEU A 117 14.50 -8.35 4.09
N PHE A 118 15.35 -7.43 3.66
CA PHE A 118 16.15 -7.63 2.46
C PHE A 118 17.41 -8.43 2.80
N PRO A 119 17.88 -9.32 1.90
CA PRO A 119 19.07 -10.12 2.15
C PRO A 119 20.34 -9.27 2.18
N ASP A 120 21.32 -9.71 2.96
CA ASP A 120 22.66 -9.12 2.95
C ASP A 120 23.26 -9.17 1.54
N GLY A 121 23.95 -8.10 1.13
CA GLY A 121 24.54 -7.99 -0.19
C GLY A 121 23.57 -7.56 -1.31
N PHE A 122 22.31 -7.31 -1.00
CA PHE A 122 21.36 -6.72 -1.94
C PHE A 122 21.48 -5.18 -1.92
N PHE A 123 22.14 -4.61 -2.94
CA PHE A 123 22.43 -3.19 -3.03
C PHE A 123 21.70 -2.47 -4.17
N ASN A 124 20.72 -3.11 -4.78
CA ASN A 124 19.89 -2.49 -5.79
C ASN A 124 19.03 -1.38 -5.17
N GLU A 125 18.93 -0.26 -5.84
CA GLU A 125 18.09 0.85 -5.39
C GLU A 125 16.61 0.45 -5.44
N VAL A 126 15.93 0.55 -4.30
CA VAL A 126 14.50 0.29 -4.15
C VAL A 126 13.80 1.55 -3.68
N GLN A 127 12.73 1.92 -4.36
CA GLN A 127 11.86 3.01 -3.98
C GLN A 127 10.45 2.48 -3.74
N VAL A 128 9.90 2.79 -2.58
CA VAL A 128 8.52 2.50 -2.18
C VAL A 128 7.80 3.83 -2.03
N ILE A 129 6.77 4.05 -2.82
CA ILE A 129 5.97 5.28 -2.76
C ILE A 129 4.54 4.89 -2.42
N ILE A 130 4.00 5.51 -1.37
CA ILE A 130 2.64 5.30 -0.91
C ILE A 130 1.87 6.62 -1.04
N HIS A 131 0.78 6.61 -1.81
CA HIS A 131 -0.13 7.73 -1.95
C HIS A 131 -1.45 7.42 -1.27
N VAL A 132 -1.91 8.32 -0.40
CA VAL A 132 -3.27 8.29 0.11
C VAL A 132 -4.20 8.86 -0.97
N LEU A 133 -5.11 8.04 -1.48
CA LEU A 133 -6.06 8.39 -2.55
C LEU A 133 -7.39 8.87 -1.98
N SER A 134 -7.82 8.27 -0.87
CA SER A 134 -9.02 8.64 -0.11
C SER A 134 -8.73 8.47 1.37
N ALA A 135 -9.18 9.40 2.19
CA ALA A 135 -8.99 9.40 3.63
C ALA A 135 -10.34 9.50 4.35
N ASP A 136 -10.70 8.44 5.06
CA ASP A 136 -11.80 8.45 6.02
C ASP A 136 -11.30 9.04 7.34
N PRO A 137 -11.99 10.06 7.91
CA PRO A 137 -11.63 10.59 9.23
C PRO A 137 -11.63 9.56 10.37
N ALA A 138 -12.37 8.46 10.22
CA ALA A 138 -12.46 7.40 11.22
C ALA A 138 -11.28 6.43 11.16
N VAL A 139 -10.63 6.25 9.98
CA VAL A 139 -9.58 5.26 9.74
C VAL A 139 -8.28 5.95 9.30
N ASP A 140 -7.29 5.97 10.19
CA ASP A 140 -5.97 6.55 9.88
C ASP A 140 -5.29 5.75 8.75
N PRO A 141 -4.77 6.40 7.69
CA PRO A 141 -4.18 5.72 6.55
C PRO A 141 -2.81 5.08 6.79
N ASP A 142 -2.20 5.20 7.98
CA ASP A 142 -0.89 4.63 8.30
C ASP A 142 -0.89 3.09 8.25
N ILE A 143 -1.90 2.42 8.82
CA ILE A 143 -2.00 0.96 8.82
C ILE A 143 -2.25 0.41 7.41
N PRO A 144 -3.27 0.87 6.63
CA PRO A 144 -3.41 0.44 5.25
C PRO A 144 -2.19 0.77 4.38
N ALA A 145 -1.43 1.85 4.68
CA ALA A 145 -0.17 2.17 4.00
C ALA A 145 0.91 1.11 4.27
N MET A 146 1.07 0.65 5.50
CA MET A 146 2.00 -0.43 5.85
C MET A 146 1.62 -1.76 5.19
N LEU A 147 0.34 -2.13 5.22
CA LEU A 147 -0.18 -3.34 4.58
C LEU A 147 0.01 -3.27 3.06
N GLY A 148 -0.31 -2.14 2.45
CA GLY A 148 -0.14 -1.91 1.01
C GLY A 148 1.33 -1.97 0.57
N ALA A 149 2.24 -1.33 1.31
CA ALA A 149 3.68 -1.38 1.05
C ALA A 149 4.24 -2.81 1.16
N SER A 150 3.84 -3.54 2.20
CA SER A 150 4.21 -4.95 2.41
C SER A 150 3.72 -5.84 1.27
N ALA A 151 2.46 -5.69 0.87
CA ALA A 151 1.88 -6.45 -0.23
C ALA A 151 2.53 -6.09 -1.58
N ALA A 152 2.80 -4.80 -1.85
CA ALA A 152 3.47 -4.36 -3.07
C ALA A 152 4.89 -4.92 -3.19
N LEU A 153 5.65 -4.98 -2.08
CA LEU A 153 6.95 -5.64 -2.04
C LEU A 153 6.83 -7.15 -2.29
N ALA A 154 5.84 -7.81 -1.68
CA ALA A 154 5.65 -9.26 -1.85
C ALA A 154 5.31 -9.65 -3.30
N VAL A 155 4.50 -8.85 -4.01
CA VAL A 155 4.13 -9.13 -5.42
C VAL A 155 5.17 -8.62 -6.42
N SER A 156 6.16 -7.83 -6.00
CA SER A 156 7.17 -7.23 -6.89
C SER A 156 8.20 -8.22 -7.44
N GLY A 157 8.36 -9.39 -6.81
CA GLY A 157 9.41 -10.36 -7.15
C GLY A 157 10.81 -9.96 -6.69
N ILE A 158 10.98 -8.86 -5.95
CA ILE A 158 12.24 -8.46 -5.32
C ILE A 158 12.56 -9.45 -4.18
N PRO A 159 13.84 -9.73 -3.86
CA PRO A 159 14.21 -10.62 -2.77
C PRO A 159 13.85 -10.01 -1.40
N PHE A 160 12.61 -10.09 -1.04
CA PHE A 160 12.02 -9.57 0.19
C PHE A 160 11.53 -10.74 1.05
N ARG A 161 12.03 -10.86 2.29
CA ARG A 161 11.72 -11.96 3.23
C ARG A 161 10.45 -11.70 4.06
N GLY A 162 9.57 -10.83 3.56
CA GLY A 162 8.23 -10.58 4.10
C GLY A 162 7.18 -11.54 3.56
N PRO A 163 5.89 -11.23 3.67
CA PRO A 163 5.31 -9.93 4.06
C PRO A 163 5.37 -9.63 5.56
N ILE A 164 5.10 -8.38 5.92
CA ILE A 164 4.85 -7.94 7.28
C ILE A 164 3.36 -7.64 7.48
N GLY A 165 2.87 -7.85 8.71
CA GLY A 165 1.57 -7.34 9.16
C GLY A 165 1.74 -6.10 10.02
N ALA A 166 0.71 -5.28 10.11
CA ALA A 166 0.69 -4.11 10.97
C ALA A 166 -0.71 -3.89 11.53
N CYS A 167 -0.82 -3.55 12.79
CA CYS A 167 -2.05 -3.14 13.42
C CYS A 167 -1.78 -2.13 14.54
N ARG A 168 -2.78 -1.31 14.83
CA ARG A 168 -2.87 -0.51 16.04
C ARG A 168 -3.67 -1.28 17.06
N VAL A 169 -3.23 -1.34 18.29
CA VAL A 169 -3.96 -2.00 19.38
C VAL A 169 -4.33 -0.95 20.40
N GLY A 170 -5.63 -0.77 20.64
CA GLY A 170 -6.18 0.02 21.73
C GLY A 170 -6.61 -0.86 22.91
N TYR A 171 -6.72 -0.26 24.09
CA TYR A 171 -7.32 -0.89 25.26
C TYR A 171 -8.50 -0.03 25.69
N ILE A 172 -9.72 -0.54 25.45
CA ILE A 172 -10.97 0.21 25.58
C ILE A 172 -11.96 -0.68 26.35
N ASP A 173 -12.59 -0.16 27.39
CA ASP A 173 -13.55 -0.87 28.23
C ASP A 173 -13.06 -2.27 28.65
N ASP A 174 -11.82 -2.33 29.18
CA ASP A 174 -11.16 -3.54 29.65
C ASP A 174 -10.95 -4.63 28.55
N LYS A 175 -10.92 -4.23 27.26
CA LYS A 175 -10.69 -5.12 26.12
C LYS A 175 -9.66 -4.56 25.15
N PHE A 176 -8.88 -5.47 24.55
CA PHE A 176 -8.02 -5.10 23.43
C PHE A 176 -8.85 -5.00 22.14
N VAL A 177 -8.71 -3.86 21.47
CA VAL A 177 -9.36 -3.58 20.19
C VAL A 177 -8.28 -3.42 19.13
N VAL A 178 -8.42 -4.13 18.01
CA VAL A 178 -7.51 -4.05 16.86
C VAL A 178 -8.00 -2.96 15.92
N ASN A 179 -7.11 -2.04 15.58
CA ASN A 179 -7.38 -0.88 14.72
C ASN A 179 -8.58 -0.04 15.18
N PRO A 180 -8.55 0.46 16.43
CA PRO A 180 -9.64 1.32 16.90
C PRO A 180 -9.78 2.55 16.02
N THR A 181 -11.02 3.02 15.87
CA THR A 181 -11.31 4.25 15.14
C THR A 181 -10.69 5.47 15.82
N THR A 182 -10.53 6.57 15.08
CA THR A 182 -10.02 7.84 15.62
C THR A 182 -10.88 8.37 16.78
N GLU A 183 -12.18 8.08 16.77
CA GLU A 183 -13.08 8.45 17.88
C GLU A 183 -12.87 7.60 19.12
N GLN A 184 -12.59 6.32 18.96
CA GLN A 184 -12.30 5.41 20.06
C GLN A 184 -10.94 5.66 20.72
N LEU A 185 -10.07 6.42 20.09
CA LEU A 185 -8.73 6.79 20.63
C LEU A 185 -8.75 8.11 21.42
N LYS A 186 -9.88 8.82 21.48
CA LYS A 186 -10.07 10.06 22.27
C LYS A 186 -10.52 9.74 23.67
#